data_7028b94baed1d7a8f46a78d28d501645
#
_entry.id   7028b94baed1d7a8f46a78d28d501645
#
_cell.length_a   1.000
_cell.length_b   1.000
_cell.length_c   1.000
_cell.angle_alpha   90.00
_cell.angle_beta   90.00
_cell.angle_gamma   90.00
#
_symmetry.space_group_name_H-M   'P 1'
#
loop_
_entity.id
_entity.type
_entity.pdbx_description
1 polymer ?
#
loop_
_entity_poly.entity_id
_entity_poly.type
_entity_poly.pdbx_seq_one_letter_code
_entity_poly.pdbx_strand_id
1 'polypeptide(L)'
;MSTGPLVLIEPLAHLGGGHHQRTLTALAAARPGAVVIAPRGVADGPGPLLRSGARVATRPVGPAAKTLLAAARAAERLSTVGKRAFRSRRWPLPLRRLPHQITLVARCLTEAGCLRTARRLAYQPTAVVILSASEALHGMAALLGGTPHLRFVHELATTEDAPVRLLGRLARRSEKRVIALYPTTAVRDRLSPVFPHLPGRVRAFAVDDGQPLTAAERDGARAAFTISTSAAAVSLIGGWWPYKDIATIDAALARLTEPLHVLVCGTPLDDAVLERWHRLPRVRVHTVPGPVGEDVLRLVYAAADAAVVARCPGTGKESGLVMDAARLRVPLIVSDHDPDLTERLAGQPWARVVPAGDPCALAAALDALADGPPERPGLKAPTAVDMPSATEQAAYFIDTYTELIKEHR
;
A
#
# COMPACT_ATOMS: atom_id res chain seq x y z
N MET A 1 22.44 23.46 -4.47
CA MET A 1 21.44 22.46 -4.05
C MET A 1 20.63 23.03 -2.90
N SER A 2 19.30 22.90 -2.88
CA SER A 2 18.47 23.36 -1.76
C SER A 2 18.82 22.59 -0.49
N THR A 3 19.09 23.28 0.61
CA THR A 3 19.38 22.70 1.93
C THR A 3 18.12 22.49 2.78
N GLY A 4 16.94 22.68 2.18
CA GLY A 4 15.67 22.57 2.87
C GLY A 4 15.28 21.11 3.23
N PRO A 5 14.24 20.93 4.03
CA PRO A 5 13.79 19.60 4.45
C PRO A 5 13.06 18.86 3.32
N LEU A 6 13.08 17.53 3.35
CA LEU A 6 12.13 16.68 2.64
C LEU A 6 10.76 16.79 3.35
N VAL A 7 9.70 17.06 2.60
CA VAL A 7 8.34 17.12 3.13
C VAL A 7 7.55 15.88 2.69
N LEU A 8 7.11 15.09 3.66
CA LEU A 8 6.31 13.89 3.47
C LEU A 8 4.89 14.15 3.97
N ILE A 9 3.92 14.04 3.10
CA ILE A 9 2.50 14.20 3.43
C ILE A 9 1.84 12.83 3.37
N GLU A 10 1.30 12.36 4.50
CA GLU A 10 0.58 11.08 4.56
C GLU A 10 -0.83 11.29 5.15
N PRO A 11 -1.83 11.48 4.29
CA PRO A 11 -3.21 11.68 4.72
C PRO A 11 -3.81 10.51 5.48
N LEU A 12 -3.28 9.29 5.27
CA LEU A 12 -3.77 8.03 5.85
C LEU A 12 -2.91 7.52 7.00
N ALA A 13 -1.95 8.29 7.52
CA ALA A 13 -1.07 7.91 8.63
C ALA A 13 -1.82 7.48 9.92
N HIS A 14 -3.09 7.87 10.06
CA HIS A 14 -3.95 7.50 11.19
C HIS A 14 -4.53 6.08 11.09
N LEU A 15 -4.40 5.44 9.93
CA LEU A 15 -4.79 4.04 9.75
C LEU A 15 -3.63 3.17 10.22
N GLY A 16 -3.87 2.33 11.23
CA GLY A 16 -2.87 1.42 11.76
C GLY A 16 -2.57 0.28 10.81
N GLY A 17 -1.33 -0.21 10.88
CA GLY A 17 -0.86 -1.36 10.13
C GLY A 17 -0.52 -1.08 8.66
N GLY A 18 0.31 -1.95 8.09
CA GLY A 18 0.63 -1.96 6.66
C GLY A 18 1.81 -1.10 6.25
N HIS A 19 2.11 -1.21 4.95
CA HIS A 19 3.33 -0.64 4.35
C HIS A 19 3.38 0.90 4.33
N HIS A 20 2.24 1.60 4.42
CA HIS A 20 2.22 3.07 4.39
C HIS A 20 2.95 3.70 5.58
N GLN A 21 2.63 3.25 6.79
CA GLN A 21 3.27 3.77 8.00
C GLN A 21 4.75 3.41 8.05
N ARG A 22 5.09 2.18 7.67
CA ARG A 22 6.48 1.71 7.60
C ARG A 22 7.30 2.52 6.59
N THR A 23 6.80 2.68 5.36
CA THR A 23 7.45 3.50 4.33
C THR A 23 7.65 4.94 4.81
N LEU A 24 6.64 5.55 5.45
CA LEU A 24 6.75 6.89 6.04
C LEU A 24 7.87 6.97 7.09
N THR A 25 7.93 6.00 8.00
CA THR A 25 8.94 5.96 9.07
C THR A 25 10.34 5.75 8.52
N ALA A 26 10.51 4.83 7.57
CA ALA A 26 11.78 4.56 6.92
C ALA A 26 12.31 5.77 6.14
N LEU A 27 11.45 6.46 5.37
CA LEU A 27 11.79 7.68 4.65
C LEU A 27 12.18 8.83 5.60
N ALA A 28 11.45 8.98 6.71
CA ALA A 28 11.77 9.98 7.73
C ALA A 28 13.13 9.71 8.39
N ALA A 29 13.46 8.44 8.64
CA ALA A 29 14.76 8.04 9.20
C ALA A 29 15.90 8.24 8.20
N ALA A 30 15.67 7.99 6.90
CA ALA A 30 16.65 8.21 5.84
C ALA A 30 17.00 9.70 5.62
N ARG A 31 16.15 10.62 6.09
CA ARG A 31 16.35 12.08 5.98
C ARG A 31 16.04 12.78 7.31
N PRO A 32 16.99 12.79 8.26
CA PRO A 32 16.85 13.54 9.52
C PRO A 32 16.49 15.01 9.24
N GLY A 33 15.54 15.54 10.00
CA GLY A 33 14.99 16.88 9.77
C GLY A 33 13.84 16.92 8.74
N ALA A 34 13.40 15.79 8.20
CA ALA A 34 12.20 15.72 7.38
C ALA A 34 10.98 16.32 8.10
N VAL A 35 10.05 16.90 7.33
CA VAL A 35 8.78 17.41 7.84
C VAL A 35 7.68 16.43 7.43
N VAL A 36 7.07 15.77 8.40
CA VAL A 36 5.94 14.86 8.19
C VAL A 36 4.64 15.59 8.50
N ILE A 37 3.69 15.56 7.56
CA ILE A 37 2.36 16.15 7.71
C ILE A 37 1.32 15.03 7.68
N ALA A 38 0.71 14.77 8.84
CA ALA A 38 -0.30 13.74 9.08
C ALA A 38 -1.57 14.39 9.65
N PRO A 39 -2.52 14.89 8.82
CA PRO A 39 -3.60 15.79 9.24
C PRO A 39 -4.62 15.16 10.20
N ARG A 40 -4.57 13.86 10.38
CA ARG A 40 -5.44 13.07 11.28
C ARG A 40 -4.67 12.39 12.41
N GLY A 41 -3.36 12.71 12.55
CA GLY A 41 -2.45 12.01 13.45
C GLY A 41 -1.79 10.79 12.81
N VAL A 42 -1.03 10.08 13.63
CA VAL A 42 -0.31 8.85 13.30
C VAL A 42 -0.86 7.75 14.20
N ALA A 43 -1.18 6.58 13.66
CA ALA A 43 -1.87 5.51 14.38
C ALA A 43 -1.14 5.08 15.67
N ASP A 44 0.18 4.83 15.57
CA ASP A 44 1.00 4.42 16.71
C ASP A 44 1.64 5.63 17.44
N GLY A 45 1.05 6.81 17.23
CA GLY A 45 1.59 8.05 17.72
C GLY A 45 2.83 8.54 16.96
N PRO A 46 3.27 9.79 17.20
CA PRO A 46 4.40 10.38 16.49
C PRO A 46 5.77 9.89 16.96
N GLY A 47 5.84 9.08 18.01
CA GLY A 47 7.08 8.68 18.68
C GLY A 47 8.16 8.11 17.75
N PRO A 48 7.88 7.13 16.88
CA PRO A 48 8.87 6.60 15.95
C PRO A 48 9.42 7.66 14.99
N LEU A 49 8.58 8.53 14.46
CA LEU A 49 8.96 9.62 13.56
C LEU A 49 9.80 10.70 14.28
N LEU A 50 9.47 11.03 15.53
CA LEU A 50 10.24 11.98 16.32
C LEU A 50 11.63 11.41 16.68
N ARG A 51 11.74 10.11 16.99
CA ARG A 51 13.03 9.45 17.21
C ARG A 51 13.94 9.46 15.98
N SER A 52 13.37 9.46 14.77
CA SER A 52 14.15 9.60 13.54
C SER A 52 14.61 11.03 13.25
N GLY A 53 14.30 11.99 14.13
CA GLY A 53 14.64 13.41 13.96
C GLY A 53 13.67 14.17 13.05
N ALA A 54 12.53 13.58 12.66
CA ALA A 54 11.53 14.28 11.88
C ALA A 54 10.69 15.25 12.72
N ARG A 55 10.23 16.33 12.08
CA ARG A 55 9.24 17.25 12.65
C ARG A 55 7.84 16.82 12.21
N VAL A 56 6.95 16.49 13.14
CA VAL A 56 5.61 15.98 12.85
C VAL A 56 4.55 17.05 13.05
N ALA A 57 3.77 17.34 12.02
CA ALA A 57 2.63 18.26 12.07
C ALA A 57 1.31 17.49 11.88
N THR A 58 0.53 17.41 12.95
CA THR A 58 -0.80 16.78 12.96
C THR A 58 -1.94 17.79 12.86
N ARG A 59 -1.61 19.07 12.86
CA ARG A 59 -2.57 20.20 12.78
C ARG A 59 -2.25 21.10 11.60
N PRO A 60 -3.29 21.71 10.98
CA PRO A 60 -3.08 22.66 9.88
C PRO A 60 -2.39 23.93 10.37
N VAL A 61 -1.45 24.43 9.58
CA VAL A 61 -0.74 25.68 9.84
C VAL A 61 -1.19 26.76 8.87
N GLY A 62 -1.76 27.81 9.44
CA GLY A 62 -2.26 28.99 8.70
C GLY A 62 -3.75 28.92 8.34
N PRO A 63 -4.39 30.08 8.05
CA PRO A 63 -5.84 30.17 7.87
C PRO A 63 -6.34 29.37 6.67
N ALA A 64 -5.69 29.47 5.51
CA ALA A 64 -6.11 28.75 4.31
C ALA A 64 -6.06 27.22 4.50
N ALA A 65 -5.04 26.68 5.18
CA ALA A 65 -4.96 25.27 5.50
C ALA A 65 -6.09 24.84 6.45
N LYS A 66 -6.39 25.64 7.47
CA LYS A 66 -7.50 25.40 8.41
C LYS A 66 -8.85 25.32 7.69
N THR A 67 -9.11 26.30 6.79
CA THR A 67 -10.35 26.35 6.01
C THR A 67 -10.50 25.13 5.09
N LEU A 68 -9.45 24.77 4.35
CA LEU A 68 -9.47 23.61 3.45
C LEU A 68 -9.71 22.31 4.22
N LEU A 69 -9.04 22.09 5.36
CA LEU A 69 -9.23 20.90 6.17
C LEU A 69 -10.59 20.86 6.89
N ALA A 70 -11.15 22.00 7.25
CA ALA A 70 -12.52 22.08 7.77
C ALA A 70 -13.55 21.72 6.69
N ALA A 71 -13.39 22.25 5.47
CA ALA A 71 -14.23 21.90 4.32
C ALA A 71 -14.11 20.40 3.96
N ALA A 72 -12.90 19.85 4.00
CA ALA A 72 -12.67 18.42 3.78
C ALA A 72 -13.45 17.55 4.79
N ARG A 73 -13.38 17.88 6.08
CA ARG A 73 -14.12 17.17 7.13
C ARG A 73 -15.63 17.26 6.94
N ALA A 74 -16.14 18.43 6.54
CA ALA A 74 -17.57 18.61 6.24
C ALA A 74 -17.98 17.71 5.06
N ALA A 75 -17.20 17.69 3.98
CA ALA A 75 -17.45 16.83 2.82
C ALA A 75 -17.41 15.33 3.19
N GLU A 76 -16.50 14.90 4.05
CA GLU A 76 -16.44 13.52 4.53
C GLU A 76 -17.68 13.11 5.33
N ARG A 77 -18.16 14.00 6.20
CA ARG A 77 -19.41 13.78 6.94
C ARG A 77 -20.59 13.62 5.98
N LEU A 78 -20.70 14.51 4.99
CA LEU A 78 -21.73 14.43 3.95
C LEU A 78 -21.62 13.13 3.14
N SER A 79 -20.40 12.71 2.76
CA SER A 79 -20.19 11.44 2.09
C SER A 79 -20.66 10.26 2.95
N THR A 80 -20.35 10.27 4.24
CA THR A 80 -20.74 9.19 5.17
C THR A 80 -22.26 9.09 5.31
N VAL A 81 -22.94 10.23 5.46
CA VAL A 81 -24.40 10.30 5.49
C VAL A 81 -24.99 9.81 4.16
N GLY A 82 -24.44 10.28 3.04
CA GLY A 82 -24.88 9.88 1.70
C GLY A 82 -24.70 8.37 1.44
N LYS A 83 -23.59 7.76 1.88
CA LYS A 83 -23.38 6.30 1.79
C LYS A 83 -24.47 5.51 2.52
N ARG A 84 -24.93 6.00 3.67
CA ARG A 84 -26.04 5.38 4.41
C ARG A 84 -27.37 5.59 3.72
N ALA A 85 -27.66 6.82 3.28
CA ALA A 85 -28.92 7.20 2.65
C ALA A 85 -29.13 6.53 1.28
N PHE A 86 -28.08 6.46 0.45
CA PHE A 86 -28.17 5.96 -0.93
C PHE A 86 -27.68 4.51 -1.09
N ARG A 87 -27.56 3.75 -0.01
CA ARG A 87 -27.13 2.34 -0.04
C ARG A 87 -28.09 1.44 -0.80
N SER A 88 -29.37 1.76 -0.81
CA SER A 88 -30.42 0.96 -1.48
C SER A 88 -30.29 1.03 -3.00
N ARG A 89 -30.45 -0.12 -3.68
CA ARG A 89 -30.52 -0.22 -5.15
C ARG A 89 -31.73 0.54 -5.76
N ARG A 90 -32.68 1.01 -4.94
CA ARG A 90 -33.82 1.81 -5.37
C ARG A 90 -33.44 3.19 -5.93
N TRP A 91 -32.28 3.71 -5.53
CA TRP A 91 -31.82 5.01 -5.98
C TRP A 91 -31.18 4.95 -7.37
N PRO A 92 -31.39 5.96 -8.24
CA PRO A 92 -30.70 6.08 -9.51
C PRO A 92 -29.18 6.06 -9.36
N LEU A 93 -28.48 5.49 -10.33
CA LEU A 93 -27.03 5.33 -10.31
C LEU A 93 -26.25 6.62 -9.99
N PRO A 94 -26.62 7.81 -10.52
CA PRO A 94 -25.94 9.06 -10.19
C PRO A 94 -25.98 9.40 -8.69
N LEU A 95 -27.13 9.19 -8.03
CA LEU A 95 -27.27 9.45 -6.60
C LEU A 95 -26.48 8.46 -5.75
N ARG A 96 -26.37 7.21 -6.19
CA ARG A 96 -25.56 6.18 -5.51
C ARG A 96 -24.05 6.47 -5.63
N ARG A 97 -23.61 7.14 -6.69
CA ARG A 97 -22.21 7.55 -6.91
C ARG A 97 -21.85 8.86 -6.20
N LEU A 98 -22.82 9.71 -5.88
CA LEU A 98 -22.60 11.01 -5.27
C LEU A 98 -21.72 10.96 -4.00
N PRO A 99 -21.92 10.03 -3.04
CA PRO A 99 -21.06 9.93 -1.87
C PRO A 99 -19.60 9.66 -2.21
N HIS A 100 -19.32 8.86 -3.25
CA HIS A 100 -17.96 8.61 -3.70
C HIS A 100 -17.32 9.87 -4.28
N GLN A 101 -18.05 10.61 -5.12
CA GLN A 101 -17.58 11.89 -5.68
C GLN A 101 -17.26 12.90 -4.58
N ILE A 102 -18.11 13.01 -3.57
CA ILE A 102 -17.87 13.86 -2.39
C ILE A 102 -16.60 13.40 -1.64
N THR A 103 -16.35 12.08 -1.55
CA THR A 103 -15.11 11.56 -0.96
C THR A 103 -13.87 12.02 -1.75
N LEU A 104 -13.91 12.00 -3.08
CA LEU A 104 -12.78 12.47 -3.91
C LEU A 104 -12.51 13.96 -3.71
N VAL A 105 -13.57 14.78 -3.62
CA VAL A 105 -13.44 16.21 -3.30
C VAL A 105 -12.85 16.40 -1.90
N ALA A 106 -13.31 15.65 -0.90
CA ALA A 106 -12.79 15.73 0.46
C ALA A 106 -11.30 15.36 0.53
N ARG A 107 -10.87 14.31 -0.18
CA ARG A 107 -9.45 13.94 -0.29
C ARG A 107 -8.64 15.06 -0.94
N CYS A 108 -9.10 15.61 -2.05
CA CYS A 108 -8.46 16.74 -2.72
C CYS A 108 -8.28 17.96 -1.78
N LEU A 109 -9.32 18.32 -1.02
CA LEU A 109 -9.25 19.42 -0.04
C LEU A 109 -8.29 19.11 1.10
N THR A 110 -8.22 17.86 1.56
CA THR A 110 -7.26 17.41 2.57
C THR A 110 -5.83 17.58 2.08
N GLU A 111 -5.54 17.08 0.87
CA GLU A 111 -4.22 17.20 0.24
C GLU A 111 -3.83 18.66 0.04
N ALA A 112 -4.73 19.50 -0.47
CA ALA A 112 -4.50 20.93 -0.62
C ALA A 112 -4.21 21.64 0.71
N GLY A 113 -4.93 21.27 1.78
CA GLY A 113 -4.68 21.78 3.13
C GLY A 113 -3.31 21.37 3.67
N CYS A 114 -2.88 20.13 3.40
CA CYS A 114 -1.53 19.65 3.75
C CYS A 114 -0.44 20.41 2.95
N LEU A 115 -0.63 20.63 1.65
CA LEU A 115 0.30 21.40 0.82
C LEU A 115 0.43 22.87 1.30
N ARG A 116 -0.67 23.51 1.74
CA ARG A 116 -0.63 24.84 2.38
C ARG A 116 0.14 24.81 3.70
N THR A 117 -0.01 23.73 4.48
CA THR A 117 0.75 23.52 5.71
C THR A 117 2.24 23.34 5.41
N ALA A 118 2.58 22.52 4.41
CA ALA A 118 3.95 22.31 3.95
C ALA A 118 4.65 23.63 3.61
N ARG A 119 3.98 24.48 2.82
CA ARG A 119 4.50 25.79 2.42
C ARG A 119 4.81 26.71 3.61
N ARG A 120 4.13 26.54 4.74
CA ARG A 120 4.36 27.33 5.96
C ARG A 120 5.46 26.76 6.85
N LEU A 121 5.61 25.43 6.87
CA LEU A 121 6.56 24.74 7.74
C LEU A 121 7.94 24.56 7.10
N ALA A 122 8.02 24.52 5.78
CA ALA A 122 9.25 24.28 5.03
C ALA A 122 9.51 25.44 4.06
N TYR A 123 10.55 26.21 4.34
CA TYR A 123 11.08 27.17 3.39
C TYR A 123 11.99 26.46 2.39
N GLN A 124 11.76 26.64 1.10
CA GLN A 124 12.52 25.99 0.01
C GLN A 124 12.75 24.47 0.25
N PRO A 125 11.69 23.64 0.32
CA PRO A 125 11.85 22.22 0.55
C PRO A 125 12.67 21.56 -0.57
N THR A 126 13.43 20.51 -0.24
CA THR A 126 14.15 19.71 -1.25
C THR A 126 13.20 18.89 -2.09
N ALA A 127 12.11 18.40 -1.51
CA ALA A 127 10.97 17.82 -2.21
C ALA A 127 9.71 17.90 -1.35
N VAL A 128 8.54 17.88 -2.01
CA VAL A 128 7.23 17.73 -1.38
C VAL A 128 6.54 16.53 -2.01
N VAL A 129 6.21 15.54 -1.19
CA VAL A 129 5.64 14.25 -1.64
C VAL A 129 4.38 13.93 -0.87
N ILE A 130 3.28 13.63 -1.58
CA ILE A 130 2.07 13.02 -1.00
C ILE A 130 2.18 11.51 -1.21
N LEU A 131 2.27 10.76 -0.11
CA LEU A 131 2.52 9.32 -0.14
C LEU A 131 1.26 8.49 -0.45
N SER A 132 0.09 8.93 0.00
CA SER A 132 -1.20 8.27 -0.28
C SER A 132 -2.14 9.28 -0.92
N ALA A 133 -1.86 9.62 -2.18
CA ALA A 133 -2.64 10.60 -2.90
C ALA A 133 -3.95 10.01 -3.46
N SER A 134 -4.94 10.88 -3.59
CA SER A 134 -6.16 10.58 -4.33
C SER A 134 -5.86 10.34 -5.82
N GLU A 135 -6.58 9.45 -6.43
CA GLU A 135 -6.51 9.09 -7.85
C GLU A 135 -7.15 10.13 -8.79
N ALA A 136 -7.70 11.20 -8.25
CA ALA A 136 -8.41 12.22 -9.01
C ALA A 136 -8.06 13.63 -8.55
N LEU A 137 -8.45 14.64 -9.32
CA LEU A 137 -8.35 16.05 -9.00
C LEU A 137 -6.91 16.53 -8.74
N HIS A 138 -5.92 15.93 -9.42
CA HIS A 138 -4.50 16.22 -9.27
C HIS A 138 -4.18 17.71 -9.42
N GLY A 139 -4.63 18.31 -10.53
CA GLY A 139 -4.44 19.74 -10.77
C GLY A 139 -5.18 20.63 -9.78
N MET A 140 -6.35 20.22 -9.28
CA MET A 140 -7.10 20.96 -8.27
C MET A 140 -6.37 21.00 -6.93
N ALA A 141 -5.80 19.86 -6.50
CA ALA A 141 -4.96 19.80 -5.30
C ALA A 141 -3.75 20.72 -5.42
N ALA A 142 -3.09 20.75 -6.59
CA ALA A 142 -1.96 21.65 -6.86
C ALA A 142 -2.37 23.13 -6.89
N LEU A 143 -3.51 23.45 -7.51
CA LEU A 143 -4.06 24.82 -7.59
C LEU A 143 -4.38 25.37 -6.19
N LEU A 144 -5.17 24.63 -5.43
CA LEU A 144 -5.60 25.03 -4.09
C LEU A 144 -4.44 24.99 -3.08
N GLY A 145 -3.57 23.99 -3.20
CA GLY A 145 -2.38 23.83 -2.36
C GLY A 145 -1.29 24.88 -2.62
N GLY A 146 -1.18 25.36 -3.84
CA GLY A 146 -0.24 26.40 -4.24
C GLY A 146 1.23 25.96 -4.25
N THR A 147 1.52 24.65 -4.27
CA THR A 147 2.85 24.07 -4.16
C THR A 147 3.03 22.96 -5.19
N PRO A 148 4.08 22.99 -6.03
CA PRO A 148 4.48 21.83 -6.83
C PRO A 148 4.75 20.63 -5.92
N HIS A 149 4.43 19.41 -6.38
CA HIS A 149 4.63 18.23 -5.56
C HIS A 149 4.65 16.92 -6.37
N LEU A 150 5.24 15.90 -5.79
CA LEU A 150 5.13 14.52 -6.23
C LEU A 150 3.97 13.84 -5.50
N ARG A 151 3.35 12.85 -6.11
CA ARG A 151 2.24 12.14 -5.49
C ARG A 151 2.17 10.68 -5.90
N PHE A 152 2.14 9.77 -4.94
CA PHE A 152 1.85 8.36 -5.20
C PHE A 152 0.35 8.13 -5.36
N VAL A 153 -0.01 7.46 -6.46
CA VAL A 153 -1.38 7.09 -6.79
C VAL A 153 -1.49 5.57 -6.77
N HIS A 154 -2.03 5.04 -5.69
CA HIS A 154 -2.09 3.59 -5.42
C HIS A 154 -3.33 2.90 -5.96
N GLU A 155 -4.45 3.62 -6.01
CA GLU A 155 -5.75 3.05 -6.31
C GLU A 155 -6.26 3.49 -7.66
N LEU A 156 -7.08 2.61 -8.22
CA LEU A 156 -7.72 2.75 -9.52
C LEU A 156 -9.23 2.91 -9.31
N ALA A 157 -9.66 3.83 -8.44
CA ALA A 157 -11.08 4.13 -8.40
C ALA A 157 -11.49 4.77 -9.72
N THR A 158 -12.67 4.44 -10.18
CA THR A 158 -13.20 4.94 -11.44
C THR A 158 -13.40 6.45 -11.36
N THR A 159 -12.60 7.19 -12.11
CA THR A 159 -12.68 8.64 -12.25
C THR A 159 -13.61 9.07 -13.40
N GLU A 160 -14.40 8.13 -13.91
CA GLU A 160 -15.27 8.35 -15.07
C GLU A 160 -16.49 9.22 -14.79
N ASP A 161 -16.74 9.56 -13.54
CA ASP A 161 -17.88 10.39 -13.15
C ASP A 161 -17.75 11.84 -13.70
N ALA A 162 -18.74 12.27 -14.47
CA ALA A 162 -18.75 13.55 -15.16
C ALA A 162 -18.46 14.77 -14.27
N PRO A 163 -18.98 14.90 -13.03
CA PRO A 163 -18.67 16.03 -12.16
C PRO A 163 -17.20 16.11 -11.76
N VAL A 164 -16.57 14.98 -11.45
CA VAL A 164 -15.14 14.92 -11.10
C VAL A 164 -14.27 15.28 -12.30
N ARG A 165 -14.63 14.81 -13.50
CA ARG A 165 -13.94 15.19 -14.75
C ARG A 165 -14.05 16.69 -15.03
N LEU A 166 -15.23 17.28 -14.80
CA LEU A 166 -15.42 18.72 -14.98
C LEU A 166 -14.52 19.52 -14.02
N LEU A 167 -14.52 19.18 -12.74
CA LEU A 167 -13.64 19.80 -11.74
C LEU A 167 -12.15 19.63 -12.10
N GLY A 168 -11.76 18.47 -12.60
CA GLY A 168 -10.40 18.21 -13.09
C GLY A 168 -10.04 19.13 -14.26
N ARG A 169 -10.95 19.33 -15.23
CA ARG A 169 -10.72 20.24 -16.38
C ARG A 169 -10.49 21.69 -15.95
N LEU A 170 -11.17 22.18 -14.92
CA LEU A 170 -10.98 23.54 -14.41
C LEU A 170 -9.56 23.81 -13.92
N ALA A 171 -8.89 22.78 -13.42
CA ALA A 171 -7.54 22.89 -12.87
C ALA A 171 -6.45 22.22 -13.74
N ARG A 172 -6.77 21.85 -14.99
CA ARG A 172 -5.88 21.11 -15.89
C ARG A 172 -4.51 21.75 -16.08
N ARG A 173 -4.43 23.09 -16.15
CA ARG A 173 -3.16 23.80 -16.27
C ARG A 173 -2.24 23.58 -15.06
N SER A 174 -2.81 23.30 -13.90
CA SER A 174 -2.05 23.06 -12.67
C SER A 174 -1.52 21.62 -12.57
N GLU A 175 -1.94 20.69 -13.44
CA GLU A 175 -1.39 19.32 -13.51
C GLU A 175 0.10 19.34 -13.88
N LYS A 176 0.56 20.31 -14.65
CA LYS A 176 1.98 20.51 -14.95
C LYS A 176 2.85 20.68 -13.69
N ARG A 177 2.27 21.13 -12.58
CA ARG A 177 2.97 21.32 -11.30
C ARG A 177 3.03 20.05 -10.45
N VAL A 178 2.67 18.91 -11.01
CA VAL A 178 2.56 17.62 -10.34
C VAL A 178 3.25 16.55 -11.17
N ILE A 179 3.99 15.66 -10.53
CA ILE A 179 4.39 14.38 -11.12
C ILE A 179 3.68 13.28 -10.33
N ALA A 180 2.91 12.45 -11.04
CA ALA A 180 2.32 11.25 -10.48
C ALA A 180 3.35 10.12 -10.44
N LEU A 181 3.46 9.45 -9.31
CA LEU A 181 4.25 8.24 -9.13
C LEU A 181 3.29 7.06 -9.06
N TYR A 182 3.40 6.14 -9.98
CA TYR A 182 2.58 4.95 -10.08
C TYR A 182 3.38 3.75 -9.58
N PRO A 183 2.87 2.96 -8.62
CA PRO A 183 3.64 1.87 -8.04
C PRO A 183 3.95 0.74 -9.04
N THR A 184 3.15 0.59 -10.09
CA THR A 184 3.36 -0.42 -11.14
C THR A 184 3.05 0.15 -12.52
N THR A 185 3.59 -0.50 -13.56
CA THR A 185 3.28 -0.20 -14.97
C THR A 185 1.79 -0.32 -15.24
N ALA A 186 1.14 -1.36 -14.71
CA ALA A 186 -0.30 -1.58 -14.88
C ALA A 186 -1.15 -0.43 -14.31
N VAL A 187 -0.76 0.14 -13.16
CA VAL A 187 -1.44 1.33 -12.59
C VAL A 187 -1.24 2.54 -13.49
N ARG A 188 -0.02 2.79 -13.97
CA ARG A 188 0.27 3.88 -14.92
C ARG A 188 -0.57 3.74 -16.19
N ASP A 189 -0.54 2.59 -16.83
CA ASP A 189 -1.18 2.38 -18.13
C ASP A 189 -2.71 2.49 -18.06
N ARG A 190 -3.28 2.18 -16.90
CA ARG A 190 -4.71 2.35 -16.64
C ARG A 190 -5.10 3.81 -16.37
N LEU A 191 -4.24 4.60 -15.74
CA LEU A 191 -4.52 6.00 -15.37
C LEU A 191 -4.06 7.02 -16.41
N SER A 192 -2.97 6.76 -17.14
CA SER A 192 -2.45 7.69 -18.14
C SER A 192 -3.48 8.11 -19.22
N PRO A 193 -4.33 7.22 -19.75
CA PRO A 193 -5.38 7.65 -20.69
C PRO A 193 -6.44 8.58 -20.08
N VAL A 194 -6.68 8.46 -18.76
CA VAL A 194 -7.63 9.30 -18.03
C VAL A 194 -7.06 10.68 -17.77
N PHE A 195 -5.73 10.77 -17.53
CA PHE A 195 -5.01 12.00 -17.23
C PHE A 195 -3.85 12.25 -18.20
N PRO A 196 -4.13 12.49 -19.51
CA PRO A 196 -3.09 12.55 -20.55
C PRO A 196 -2.12 13.73 -20.42
N HIS A 197 -2.39 14.68 -19.55
CA HIS A 197 -1.54 15.87 -19.31
C HIS A 197 -0.79 15.81 -17.98
N LEU A 198 -1.05 14.79 -17.16
CA LEU A 198 -0.37 14.59 -15.90
C LEU A 198 0.94 13.83 -16.15
N PRO A 199 2.11 14.45 -15.94
CA PRO A 199 3.37 13.73 -16.00
C PRO A 199 3.37 12.58 -15.02
N GLY A 200 3.72 11.38 -15.50
CA GLY A 200 3.69 10.16 -14.68
C GLY A 200 4.95 9.33 -14.80
N ARG A 201 5.39 8.73 -13.69
CA ARG A 201 6.53 7.83 -13.62
C ARG A 201 6.17 6.57 -12.85
N VAL A 202 6.75 5.43 -13.23
CA VAL A 202 6.63 4.20 -12.46
C VAL A 202 7.72 4.19 -11.39
N ARG A 203 7.33 3.97 -10.14
CA ARG A 203 8.24 3.85 -9.02
C ARG A 203 7.57 3.06 -7.89
N ALA A 204 8.18 1.99 -7.41
CA ALA A 204 7.68 1.23 -6.27
C ALA A 204 7.48 2.15 -5.06
N PHE A 205 6.37 1.95 -4.35
CA PHE A 205 6.04 2.72 -3.14
C PHE A 205 6.75 2.17 -1.91
N ALA A 206 6.73 0.84 -1.75
CA ALA A 206 7.37 0.18 -0.63
C ALA A 206 8.89 0.38 -0.67
N VAL A 207 9.50 0.48 0.51
CA VAL A 207 10.95 0.59 0.68
C VAL A 207 11.49 -0.56 1.51
N ASP A 208 12.72 -0.98 1.22
CA ASP A 208 13.47 -1.88 2.10
C ASP A 208 13.97 -1.09 3.32
N ASP A 209 13.57 -1.53 4.50
CA ASP A 209 14.00 -0.97 5.79
C ASP A 209 15.21 -1.70 6.38
N GLY A 210 15.74 -2.71 5.67
CA GLY A 210 16.92 -3.46 6.07
C GLY A 210 16.76 -4.32 7.32
N GLN A 211 15.52 -4.71 7.68
CA GLN A 211 15.22 -5.49 8.88
C GLN A 211 14.69 -6.90 8.56
N PRO A 212 15.51 -7.83 8.06
CA PRO A 212 15.09 -9.20 7.80
C PRO A 212 14.75 -9.94 9.10
N LEU A 213 13.99 -11.03 8.98
CA LEU A 213 13.69 -11.92 10.10
C LEU A 213 14.93 -12.72 10.50
N THR A 214 15.18 -12.79 11.79
CA THR A 214 16.23 -13.62 12.38
C THR A 214 15.78 -15.07 12.61
N ALA A 215 16.71 -15.99 12.83
CA ALA A 215 16.41 -17.37 13.20
C ALA A 215 15.65 -17.41 14.56
N ALA A 216 16.10 -16.67 15.53
CA ALA A 216 15.45 -16.61 16.86
C ALA A 216 14.01 -16.09 16.80
N GLU A 217 13.71 -15.10 15.95
CA GLU A 217 12.34 -14.65 15.74
C GLU A 217 11.47 -15.75 15.13
N ARG A 218 12.01 -16.52 14.20
CA ARG A 218 11.28 -17.65 13.58
C ARG A 218 10.97 -18.75 14.60
N ASP A 219 11.96 -19.14 15.40
CA ASP A 219 11.77 -20.17 16.41
C ASP A 219 10.76 -19.73 17.47
N GLY A 220 10.87 -18.49 17.96
CA GLY A 220 9.92 -17.91 18.89
C GLY A 220 8.50 -17.80 18.32
N ALA A 221 8.37 -17.40 17.05
CA ALA A 221 7.08 -17.29 16.37
C ALA A 221 6.41 -18.66 16.18
N ARG A 222 7.17 -19.68 15.75
CA ARG A 222 6.65 -21.05 15.61
C ARG A 222 6.20 -21.61 16.96
N ALA A 223 6.96 -21.38 18.01
CA ALA A 223 6.58 -21.77 19.38
C ALA A 223 5.28 -21.06 19.82
N ALA A 224 5.11 -19.76 19.53
CA ALA A 224 3.90 -19.02 19.86
C ALA A 224 2.63 -19.56 19.17
N PHE A 225 2.75 -20.07 17.93
CA PHE A 225 1.67 -20.74 17.21
C PHE A 225 1.60 -22.26 17.41
N THR A 226 2.44 -22.83 18.28
CA THR A 226 2.51 -24.29 18.53
C THR A 226 2.77 -25.08 17.24
N ILE A 227 3.64 -24.56 16.36
CA ILE A 227 4.07 -25.18 15.11
C ILE A 227 5.44 -25.82 15.33
N SER A 228 5.56 -27.14 15.08
CA SER A 228 6.85 -27.81 15.20
C SER A 228 7.83 -27.31 14.12
N THR A 229 9.12 -27.45 14.36
CA THR A 229 10.17 -27.04 13.41
C THR A 229 10.12 -27.79 12.10
N SER A 230 9.59 -29.02 12.09
CA SER A 230 9.43 -29.86 10.90
C SER A 230 8.09 -29.73 10.17
N ALA A 231 7.10 -29.05 10.77
CA ALA A 231 5.79 -28.91 10.14
C ALA A 231 5.78 -27.80 9.08
N ALA A 232 5.18 -28.04 7.93
CA ALA A 232 5.00 -27.03 6.89
C ALA A 232 3.99 -25.97 7.33
N ALA A 233 4.32 -24.69 7.11
CA ALA A 233 3.47 -23.56 7.48
C ALA A 233 3.48 -22.46 6.43
N VAL A 234 2.30 -21.89 6.11
CA VAL A 234 2.18 -20.74 5.20
C VAL A 234 1.41 -19.60 5.82
N SER A 235 1.72 -18.37 5.39
CA SER A 235 0.98 -17.19 5.79
C SER A 235 0.06 -16.68 4.67
N LEU A 236 -1.19 -16.39 5.04
CA LEU A 236 -2.22 -15.74 4.22
C LEU A 236 -2.59 -14.40 4.87
N ILE A 237 -1.92 -13.33 4.46
CA ILE A 237 -2.02 -12.03 5.13
C ILE A 237 -2.92 -11.07 4.35
N GLY A 238 -3.60 -10.20 5.11
CA GLY A 238 -4.48 -9.12 4.64
C GLY A 238 -5.92 -9.56 4.39
N GLY A 239 -6.85 -8.61 4.45
CA GLY A 239 -8.27 -8.87 4.26
C GLY A 239 -8.61 -9.51 2.92
N TRP A 240 -9.71 -10.25 2.88
CA TRP A 240 -10.20 -10.97 1.69
C TRP A 240 -11.03 -10.04 0.79
N TRP A 241 -10.32 -9.24 0.06
CA TRP A 241 -10.89 -8.33 -0.93
C TRP A 241 -11.20 -9.06 -2.26
N PRO A 242 -12.11 -8.55 -3.10
CA PRO A 242 -12.53 -9.23 -4.34
C PRO A 242 -11.40 -9.57 -5.33
N TYR A 243 -10.27 -8.90 -5.25
CA TYR A 243 -9.10 -9.19 -6.09
C TYR A 243 -8.21 -10.33 -5.55
N LYS A 244 -8.44 -10.79 -4.32
CA LYS A 244 -7.77 -11.98 -3.78
C LYS A 244 -8.52 -13.22 -4.20
N ASP A 245 -7.80 -14.18 -4.71
CA ASP A 245 -8.38 -15.43 -5.21
C ASP A 245 -8.56 -16.45 -4.10
N ILE A 246 -9.48 -16.16 -3.19
CA ILE A 246 -9.80 -17.05 -2.07
C ILE A 246 -10.43 -18.35 -2.55
N ALA A 247 -11.14 -18.33 -3.69
CA ALA A 247 -11.74 -19.53 -4.25
C ALA A 247 -10.68 -20.55 -4.70
N THR A 248 -9.61 -20.09 -5.34
CA THR A 248 -8.48 -20.96 -5.72
C THR A 248 -7.75 -21.49 -4.48
N ILE A 249 -7.55 -20.66 -3.44
CA ILE A 249 -6.95 -21.11 -2.18
C ILE A 249 -7.84 -22.18 -1.52
N ASP A 250 -9.15 -21.96 -1.38
CA ASP A 250 -10.11 -22.90 -0.79
C ASP A 250 -10.06 -24.25 -1.51
N ALA A 251 -10.08 -24.22 -2.84
CA ALA A 251 -10.01 -25.40 -3.67
C ALA A 251 -8.64 -26.11 -3.62
N ALA A 252 -7.55 -25.38 -3.46
CA ALA A 252 -6.20 -25.96 -3.30
C ALA A 252 -6.04 -26.63 -1.95
N LEU A 253 -6.46 -25.99 -0.85
CA LEU A 253 -6.40 -26.57 0.50
C LEU A 253 -7.20 -27.88 0.62
N ALA A 254 -8.33 -27.99 -0.09
CA ALA A 254 -9.11 -29.24 -0.14
C ALA A 254 -8.41 -30.39 -0.90
N ARG A 255 -7.36 -30.12 -1.65
CA ARG A 255 -6.59 -31.09 -2.46
C ARG A 255 -5.27 -31.52 -1.83
N LEU A 256 -4.90 -30.94 -0.70
CA LEU A 256 -3.61 -31.23 -0.05
C LEU A 256 -3.48 -32.74 0.29
N THR A 257 -2.32 -33.25 0.00
CA THR A 257 -1.89 -34.60 0.36
C THR A 257 -1.05 -34.61 1.64
N GLU A 258 -0.35 -33.50 1.91
CA GLU A 258 0.50 -33.28 3.08
C GLU A 258 -0.12 -32.36 4.14
N PRO A 259 0.20 -32.55 5.45
CA PRO A 259 -0.27 -31.66 6.50
C PRO A 259 0.29 -30.24 6.37
N LEU A 260 -0.55 -29.22 6.53
CA LEU A 260 -0.17 -27.81 6.40
C LEU A 260 -0.77 -26.95 7.52
N HIS A 261 0.06 -26.11 8.15
CA HIS A 261 -0.40 -25.02 9.00
C HIS A 261 -0.64 -23.76 8.17
N VAL A 262 -1.82 -23.16 8.30
CA VAL A 262 -2.22 -21.97 7.57
C VAL A 262 -2.46 -20.82 8.56
N LEU A 263 -1.56 -19.84 8.56
CA LEU A 263 -1.65 -18.64 9.40
C LEU A 263 -2.44 -17.56 8.64
N VAL A 264 -3.67 -17.33 9.05
CA VAL A 264 -4.57 -16.35 8.43
C VAL A 264 -4.58 -15.07 9.27
N CYS A 265 -4.23 -13.94 8.67
CA CYS A 265 -4.12 -12.67 9.37
C CYS A 265 -4.76 -11.53 8.56
N GLY A 266 -5.69 -10.78 9.15
CA GLY A 266 -6.27 -9.59 8.52
C GLY A 266 -7.77 -9.42 8.68
N THR A 267 -8.33 -8.44 7.95
CA THR A 267 -9.77 -8.13 7.93
C THR A 267 -10.13 -7.40 6.62
N PRO A 268 -11.30 -7.64 5.99
CA PRO A 268 -12.30 -8.63 6.40
C PRO A 268 -11.84 -10.07 6.10
N LEU A 269 -12.33 -11.02 6.89
CA LEU A 269 -12.24 -12.45 6.63
C LEU A 269 -13.68 -13.00 6.47
N ASP A 270 -13.80 -14.18 5.85
CA ASP A 270 -15.08 -14.90 5.70
C ASP A 270 -15.10 -16.10 6.64
N ASP A 271 -15.92 -16.00 7.69
CA ASP A 271 -16.00 -17.03 8.74
C ASP A 271 -16.46 -18.37 8.16
N ALA A 272 -17.36 -18.38 7.17
CA ALA A 272 -17.83 -19.62 6.56
C ALA A 272 -16.71 -20.34 5.78
N VAL A 273 -15.79 -19.61 5.17
CA VAL A 273 -14.60 -20.17 4.54
C VAL A 273 -13.65 -20.72 5.60
N LEU A 274 -13.38 -19.96 6.66
CA LEU A 274 -12.52 -20.43 7.77
C LEU A 274 -13.06 -21.70 8.43
N GLU A 275 -14.38 -21.77 8.66
CA GLU A 275 -15.01 -22.96 9.19
C GLU A 275 -14.86 -24.20 8.28
N ARG A 276 -14.88 -24.01 6.95
CA ARG A 276 -14.59 -25.11 6.00
C ARG A 276 -13.16 -25.57 6.13
N TRP A 277 -12.20 -24.65 6.21
CA TRP A 277 -10.78 -25.00 6.33
C TRP A 277 -10.47 -25.74 7.63
N HIS A 278 -11.10 -25.36 8.74
CA HIS A 278 -10.98 -26.09 10.02
C HIS A 278 -11.44 -27.56 9.96
N ARG A 279 -12.32 -27.89 8.99
CA ARG A 279 -12.80 -29.26 8.78
C ARG A 279 -11.91 -30.09 7.85
N LEU A 280 -10.96 -29.47 7.17
CA LEU A 280 -10.06 -30.20 6.27
C LEU A 280 -9.04 -31.03 7.08
N PRO A 281 -8.88 -32.32 6.78
CA PRO A 281 -8.07 -33.22 7.61
C PRO A 281 -6.57 -32.91 7.59
N ARG A 282 -6.09 -32.23 6.55
CA ARG A 282 -4.68 -31.90 6.35
C ARG A 282 -4.35 -30.44 6.71
N VAL A 283 -5.33 -29.64 7.12
CA VAL A 283 -5.17 -28.20 7.35
C VAL A 283 -5.34 -27.85 8.84
N ARG A 284 -4.37 -27.15 9.39
CA ARG A 284 -4.48 -26.53 10.73
C ARG A 284 -4.47 -25.02 10.58
N VAL A 285 -5.61 -24.39 10.82
CA VAL A 285 -5.77 -22.93 10.68
C VAL A 285 -5.46 -22.22 11.98
N HIS A 286 -4.60 -21.20 11.90
CA HIS A 286 -4.31 -20.25 12.98
C HIS A 286 -4.82 -18.88 12.55
N THR A 287 -5.86 -18.38 13.20
CA THR A 287 -6.46 -17.10 12.83
C THR A 287 -6.00 -15.99 13.77
N VAL A 288 -5.46 -14.91 13.19
CA VAL A 288 -5.14 -13.66 13.87
C VAL A 288 -6.09 -12.59 13.35
N PRO A 289 -7.21 -12.34 14.05
CA PRO A 289 -8.28 -11.46 13.56
C PRO A 289 -7.91 -9.99 13.67
N GLY A 290 -8.53 -9.20 12.80
CA GLY A 290 -8.55 -7.74 12.86
C GLY A 290 -7.40 -7.04 12.15
N PRO A 291 -7.42 -5.71 12.18
CA PRO A 291 -6.25 -4.93 11.80
C PRO A 291 -5.15 -5.17 12.82
N VAL A 292 -3.98 -5.60 12.34
CA VAL A 292 -2.83 -5.95 13.18
C VAL A 292 -1.69 -4.96 12.99
N GLY A 293 -0.93 -4.72 14.06
CA GLY A 293 0.29 -3.92 14.02
C GLY A 293 1.46 -4.67 13.37
N GLU A 294 2.55 -3.95 13.13
CA GLU A 294 3.76 -4.48 12.47
C GLU A 294 4.36 -5.67 13.23
N ASP A 295 4.38 -5.63 14.57
CA ASP A 295 4.93 -6.71 15.38
C ASP A 295 4.18 -8.04 15.16
N VAL A 296 2.85 -7.98 15.07
CA VAL A 296 2.01 -9.16 14.82
C VAL A 296 2.19 -9.65 13.38
N LEU A 297 2.26 -8.74 12.40
CA LEU A 297 2.57 -9.11 11.02
C LEU A 297 3.92 -9.80 10.93
N ARG A 298 4.94 -9.26 11.58
CA ARG A 298 6.28 -9.82 11.65
C ARG A 298 6.28 -11.22 12.29
N LEU A 299 5.49 -11.42 13.36
CA LEU A 299 5.32 -12.71 14.01
C LEU A 299 4.70 -13.75 13.05
N VAL A 300 3.63 -13.37 12.31
CA VAL A 300 2.96 -14.27 11.34
C VAL A 300 3.89 -14.64 10.19
N TYR A 301 4.65 -13.70 9.64
CA TYR A 301 5.65 -13.98 8.62
C TYR A 301 6.79 -14.86 9.14
N ALA A 302 7.22 -14.63 10.38
CA ALA A 302 8.31 -15.40 11.00
C ALA A 302 7.93 -16.87 11.21
N ALA A 303 6.68 -17.18 11.55
CA ALA A 303 6.22 -18.54 11.77
C ALA A 303 6.06 -19.34 10.46
N ALA A 304 5.95 -18.67 9.30
CA ALA A 304 5.70 -19.28 8.01
C ALA A 304 6.99 -19.71 7.27
N ASP A 305 6.91 -20.80 6.54
CA ASP A 305 7.94 -21.24 5.58
C ASP A 305 7.81 -20.52 4.24
N ALA A 306 6.57 -20.12 3.87
CA ALA A 306 6.31 -19.29 2.72
C ALA A 306 5.11 -18.36 2.94
N ALA A 307 5.14 -17.20 2.31
CA ALA A 307 3.98 -16.34 2.18
C ALA A 307 3.21 -16.69 0.90
N VAL A 308 1.88 -16.82 0.98
CA VAL A 308 1.04 -17.12 -0.17
C VAL A 308 0.32 -15.84 -0.65
N VAL A 309 0.52 -15.49 -1.92
CA VAL A 309 -0.10 -14.34 -2.57
C VAL A 309 -0.86 -14.80 -3.81
N ALA A 310 -2.09 -15.29 -3.62
CA ALA A 310 -2.98 -15.63 -4.71
C ALA A 310 -3.93 -14.48 -5.02
N ARG A 311 -3.92 -14.01 -6.27
CA ARG A 311 -4.77 -12.93 -6.77
C ARG A 311 -5.45 -13.33 -8.07
N CYS A 312 -6.59 -12.70 -8.34
CA CYS A 312 -7.28 -12.87 -9.61
C CYS A 312 -6.43 -12.39 -10.79
N PRO A 313 -6.51 -13.05 -11.96
CA PRO A 313 -5.76 -12.63 -13.15
C PRO A 313 -5.97 -11.16 -13.49
N GLY A 314 -4.91 -10.47 -13.93
CA GLY A 314 -4.95 -9.06 -14.31
C GLY A 314 -4.97 -8.07 -13.15
N THR A 315 -4.69 -8.50 -11.93
CA THR A 315 -4.56 -7.62 -10.78
C THR A 315 -3.17 -6.96 -10.77
N GLY A 316 -2.96 -5.95 -11.59
CA GLY A 316 -1.69 -5.21 -11.74
C GLY A 316 -1.45 -4.15 -10.66
N LYS A 317 -1.84 -4.40 -9.41
CA LYS A 317 -1.65 -3.51 -8.26
C LYS A 317 -0.41 -3.94 -7.48
N GLU A 318 0.41 -3.00 -7.03
CA GLU A 318 1.55 -3.30 -6.16
C GLU A 318 1.14 -4.20 -4.99
N SER A 319 1.92 -5.21 -4.72
CA SER A 319 1.65 -6.15 -3.65
C SER A 319 2.53 -5.89 -2.43
N GLY A 320 1.99 -5.22 -1.44
CA GLY A 320 2.68 -5.06 -0.15
C GLY A 320 3.13 -6.40 0.45
N LEU A 321 2.42 -7.49 0.16
CA LEU A 321 2.79 -8.83 0.65
C LEU A 321 4.04 -9.40 -0.06
N VAL A 322 4.18 -9.17 -1.37
CA VAL A 322 5.40 -9.52 -2.12
C VAL A 322 6.58 -8.72 -1.64
N MET A 323 6.36 -7.42 -1.42
CA MET A 323 7.39 -6.52 -0.88
C MET A 323 7.80 -6.93 0.55
N ASP A 324 6.83 -7.32 1.39
CA ASP A 324 7.10 -7.83 2.73
C ASP A 324 7.89 -9.15 2.69
N ALA A 325 7.52 -10.09 1.82
CA ALA A 325 8.24 -11.34 1.65
C ALA A 325 9.71 -11.08 1.26
N ALA A 326 9.95 -10.19 0.30
CA ALA A 326 11.30 -9.84 -0.15
C ALA A 326 12.14 -9.18 0.96
N ARG A 327 11.62 -8.17 1.68
CA ARG A 327 12.36 -7.46 2.74
C ARG A 327 12.58 -8.29 4.00
N LEU A 328 11.58 -9.13 4.39
CA LEU A 328 11.64 -9.98 5.58
C LEU A 328 12.39 -11.30 5.33
N ARG A 329 12.77 -11.57 4.10
CA ARG A 329 13.43 -12.81 3.68
C ARG A 329 12.56 -14.04 3.93
N VAL A 330 11.27 -13.94 3.55
CA VAL A 330 10.30 -15.04 3.59
C VAL A 330 10.12 -15.58 2.18
N PRO A 331 10.22 -16.87 1.93
CA PRO A 331 9.91 -17.46 0.63
C PRO A 331 8.48 -17.15 0.19
N LEU A 332 8.23 -17.13 -1.11
CA LEU A 332 6.98 -16.69 -1.71
C LEU A 332 6.38 -17.77 -2.60
N ILE A 333 5.08 -18.05 -2.43
CA ILE A 333 4.24 -18.74 -3.41
C ILE A 333 3.26 -17.69 -3.95
N VAL A 334 3.33 -17.40 -5.25
CA VAL A 334 2.58 -16.28 -5.85
C VAL A 334 1.93 -16.69 -7.16
N SER A 335 0.70 -16.24 -7.40
CA SER A 335 0.05 -16.42 -8.70
C SER A 335 0.65 -15.47 -9.76
N ASP A 336 0.64 -15.87 -11.02
CA ASP A 336 1.07 -15.09 -12.20
C ASP A 336 0.05 -14.02 -12.61
N HIS A 337 -0.58 -13.39 -11.63
CA HIS A 337 -1.66 -12.41 -11.80
C HIS A 337 -1.22 -11.07 -12.41
N ASP A 338 0.07 -10.79 -12.42
CA ASP A 338 0.69 -9.58 -12.96
C ASP A 338 1.95 -9.98 -13.78
N PRO A 339 1.94 -9.77 -15.11
CA PRO A 339 3.05 -10.15 -15.98
C PRO A 339 4.40 -9.53 -15.59
N ASP A 340 4.41 -8.23 -15.23
CA ASP A 340 5.64 -7.53 -14.83
C ASP A 340 6.24 -8.14 -13.55
N LEU A 341 5.38 -8.51 -12.59
CA LEU A 341 5.80 -9.18 -11.37
C LEU A 341 6.29 -10.60 -11.67
N THR A 342 5.59 -11.33 -12.53
CA THR A 342 5.96 -12.69 -12.94
C THR A 342 7.35 -12.70 -13.58
N GLU A 343 7.63 -11.77 -14.50
CA GLU A 343 8.93 -11.63 -15.15
C GLU A 343 10.05 -11.36 -14.13
N ARG A 344 9.82 -10.47 -13.18
CA ARG A 344 10.80 -10.14 -12.12
C ARG A 344 11.08 -11.29 -11.16
N LEU A 345 10.08 -12.13 -10.89
CA LEU A 345 10.23 -13.29 -10.02
C LEU A 345 10.72 -14.54 -10.77
N ALA A 346 10.72 -14.52 -12.10
CA ALA A 346 11.23 -15.62 -12.90
C ALA A 346 12.70 -15.92 -12.56
N GLY A 347 12.99 -17.18 -12.24
CA GLY A 347 14.34 -17.61 -11.85
C GLY A 347 14.79 -17.23 -10.43
N GLN A 348 13.93 -16.61 -9.63
CA GLN A 348 14.23 -16.35 -8.22
C GLN A 348 14.00 -17.64 -7.39
N PRO A 349 15.03 -18.22 -6.75
CA PRO A 349 14.93 -19.50 -6.06
C PRO A 349 14.01 -19.45 -4.83
N TRP A 350 13.74 -18.23 -4.33
CA TRP A 350 12.86 -17.98 -3.20
C TRP A 350 11.39 -17.76 -3.58
N ALA A 351 11.06 -17.71 -4.87
CA ALA A 351 9.71 -17.42 -5.35
C ALA A 351 9.21 -18.56 -6.26
N ARG A 352 8.11 -19.18 -5.87
CA ARG A 352 7.39 -20.14 -6.69
C ARG A 352 6.19 -19.47 -7.32
N VAL A 353 6.26 -19.23 -8.63
CA VAL A 353 5.14 -18.69 -9.41
C VAL A 353 4.22 -19.82 -9.84
N VAL A 354 2.92 -19.68 -9.63
CA VAL A 354 1.87 -20.64 -10.04
C VAL A 354 0.84 -19.95 -10.93
N PRO A 355 0.18 -20.67 -11.85
CA PRO A 355 -0.87 -20.08 -12.68
C PRO A 355 -2.02 -19.53 -11.81
N ALA A 356 -2.47 -18.30 -12.11
CA ALA A 356 -3.60 -17.68 -11.42
C ALA A 356 -4.89 -18.42 -11.74
N GLY A 357 -5.68 -18.75 -10.70
CA GLY A 357 -6.92 -19.51 -10.86
C GLY A 357 -6.71 -21.04 -10.97
N ASP A 358 -5.47 -21.54 -10.81
CA ASP A 358 -5.20 -23.00 -10.85
C ASP A 358 -5.02 -23.57 -9.43
N PRO A 359 -6.05 -24.22 -8.85
CA PRO A 359 -5.95 -24.82 -7.53
C PRO A 359 -5.06 -26.07 -7.49
N CYS A 360 -4.86 -26.77 -8.61
CA CYS A 360 -4.01 -27.94 -8.65
C CYS A 360 -2.53 -27.54 -8.57
N ALA A 361 -2.12 -26.53 -9.34
CA ALA A 361 -0.78 -26.00 -9.31
C ALA A 361 -0.47 -25.36 -7.93
N LEU A 362 -1.42 -24.67 -7.31
CA LEU A 362 -1.26 -24.12 -5.97
C LEU A 362 -1.14 -25.23 -4.92
N ALA A 363 -1.98 -26.28 -4.98
CA ALA A 363 -1.91 -27.41 -4.05
C ALA A 363 -0.55 -28.11 -4.15
N ALA A 364 -0.08 -28.41 -5.36
CA ALA A 364 1.24 -29.01 -5.59
C ALA A 364 2.39 -28.14 -5.04
N ALA A 365 2.26 -26.80 -5.12
CA ALA A 365 3.23 -25.88 -4.55
C ALA A 365 3.23 -25.90 -3.02
N LEU A 366 2.05 -26.07 -2.40
CA LEU A 366 1.88 -26.17 -0.95
C LEU A 366 2.38 -27.53 -0.41
N ASP A 367 2.03 -28.62 -1.07
CA ASP A 367 2.48 -29.99 -0.69
C ASP A 367 4.02 -30.11 -0.75
N ALA A 368 4.66 -29.48 -1.74
CA ALA A 368 6.11 -29.48 -1.85
C ALA A 368 6.85 -28.81 -0.67
N LEU A 369 6.15 -28.08 0.20
CA LEU A 369 6.75 -27.55 1.44
C LEU A 369 7.08 -28.67 2.45
N ALA A 370 6.47 -29.85 2.34
CA ALA A 370 6.80 -31.02 3.17
C ALA A 370 8.20 -31.56 2.85
N ASP A 371 8.65 -31.43 1.60
CA ASP A 371 10.01 -31.81 1.17
C ASP A 371 11.06 -30.76 1.56
N GLY A 372 10.63 -29.59 1.97
CA GLY A 372 11.43 -28.46 2.39
C GLY A 372 10.94 -27.14 1.80
N PRO A 373 11.07 -26.03 2.54
CA PRO A 373 10.69 -24.70 2.03
C PRO A 373 11.60 -24.29 0.88
N PRO A 374 11.10 -23.39 -0.03
CA PRO A 374 11.96 -22.75 -1.01
C PRO A 374 13.14 -22.05 -0.34
N GLU A 375 14.19 -21.78 -1.11
CA GLU A 375 15.35 -21.03 -0.62
C GLU A 375 14.92 -19.67 -0.04
N ARG A 376 15.55 -19.25 1.05
CA ARG A 376 15.20 -17.94 1.63
C ARG A 376 15.73 -16.79 0.78
N PRO A 377 14.95 -15.70 0.63
CA PRO A 377 15.40 -14.53 -0.12
C PRO A 377 16.73 -13.99 0.40
N GLY A 378 17.70 -13.82 -0.47
CA GLY A 378 18.98 -13.19 -0.17
C GLY A 378 18.88 -11.67 0.01
N LEU A 379 20.01 -11.01 0.30
CA LEU A 379 20.07 -9.55 0.50
C LEU A 379 19.60 -8.73 -0.73
N LYS A 380 19.65 -9.32 -1.93
CA LYS A 380 19.24 -8.68 -3.18
C LYS A 380 17.76 -8.88 -3.52
N ALA A 381 16.99 -9.62 -2.71
CA ALA A 381 15.58 -9.88 -3.01
C ALA A 381 14.72 -8.61 -3.11
N PRO A 382 14.90 -7.55 -2.28
CA PRO A 382 14.21 -6.29 -2.49
C PRO A 382 14.45 -5.68 -3.87
N THR A 383 15.70 -5.70 -4.36
CA THR A 383 16.04 -5.20 -5.70
C THR A 383 15.39 -6.02 -6.80
N ALA A 384 15.25 -7.35 -6.63
CA ALA A 384 14.57 -8.21 -7.59
C ALA A 384 13.08 -7.88 -7.80
N VAL A 385 12.46 -7.19 -6.85
CA VAL A 385 11.08 -6.69 -6.97
C VAL A 385 11.01 -5.17 -7.13
N ASP A 386 12.12 -4.54 -7.56
CA ASP A 386 12.29 -3.09 -7.75
C ASP A 386 12.02 -2.25 -6.49
N MET A 387 12.14 -2.85 -5.32
CA MET A 387 11.97 -2.14 -4.04
C MET A 387 13.26 -1.41 -3.67
N PRO A 388 13.25 -0.05 -3.64
CA PRO A 388 14.43 0.72 -3.27
C PRO A 388 14.67 0.69 -1.76
N SER A 389 15.89 1.01 -1.34
CA SER A 389 16.13 1.44 0.03
C SER A 389 15.46 2.80 0.30
N ALA A 390 15.19 3.09 1.57
CA ALA A 390 14.62 4.38 1.95
C ALA A 390 15.49 5.59 1.52
N THR A 391 16.82 5.42 1.52
CA THR A 391 17.77 6.45 1.09
C THR A 391 17.69 6.69 -0.42
N GLU A 392 17.64 5.63 -1.23
CA GLU A 392 17.47 5.73 -2.69
C GLU A 392 16.12 6.35 -3.06
N GLN A 393 15.07 5.97 -2.34
CA GLN A 393 13.73 6.53 -2.56
C GLN A 393 13.68 8.03 -2.25
N ALA A 394 14.29 8.44 -1.13
CA ALA A 394 14.37 9.86 -0.78
C ALA A 394 15.20 10.67 -1.79
N ALA A 395 16.33 10.12 -2.28
CA ALA A 395 17.13 10.72 -3.33
C ALA A 395 16.31 10.88 -4.62
N TYR A 396 15.64 9.84 -5.06
CA TYR A 396 14.75 9.87 -6.22
C TYR A 396 13.68 10.96 -6.14
N PHE A 397 13.07 11.16 -4.96
CA PHE A 397 12.10 12.24 -4.77
C PHE A 397 12.73 13.62 -4.96
N ILE A 398 13.93 13.82 -4.42
CA ILE A 398 14.65 15.10 -4.51
C ILE A 398 15.00 15.41 -5.96
N ASP A 399 15.54 14.43 -6.69
CA ASP A 399 15.93 14.58 -8.08
C ASP A 399 14.71 14.86 -8.97
N THR A 400 13.66 14.04 -8.84
CA THR A 400 12.40 14.20 -9.60
C THR A 400 11.71 15.55 -9.30
N TYR A 401 11.71 15.98 -8.04
CA TYR A 401 11.14 17.26 -7.66
C TYR A 401 11.98 18.43 -8.20
N THR A 402 13.29 18.29 -8.21
CA THR A 402 14.21 19.30 -8.77
C THR A 402 13.98 19.50 -10.27
N GLU A 403 13.73 18.43 -11.02
CA GLU A 403 13.34 18.49 -12.43
C GLU A 403 12.03 19.25 -12.60
N LEU A 404 11.00 18.85 -11.82
CA LEU A 404 9.69 19.51 -11.83
C LEU A 404 9.78 21.02 -11.59
N ILE A 405 10.63 21.48 -10.67
CA ILE A 405 10.80 22.91 -10.38
C ILE A 405 11.55 23.63 -11.49
N LYS A 406 12.53 23.00 -12.14
CA LYS A 406 13.27 23.59 -13.27
C LYS A 406 12.39 23.82 -14.48
N GLU A 407 11.47 22.91 -14.78
CA GLU A 407 10.53 23.05 -15.89
C GLU A 407 9.50 24.19 -15.70
N HIS A 408 9.39 24.70 -14.48
CA HIS A 408 8.41 25.74 -14.12
C HIS A 408 9.00 27.10 -13.73
N ARG A 409 10.31 27.24 -13.83
CA ARG A 409 11.00 28.53 -13.76
C ARG A 409 11.19 29.14 -15.15
#